data_c48f758882b5aab8a5e856192d830194
#
_entry.id   c48f758882b5aab8a5e856192d830194
#
_cell.length_a   1.000
_cell.length_b   1.000
_cell.length_c   1.000
_cell.angle_alpha   90.00
_cell.angle_beta   90.00
_cell.angle_gamma   90.00
#
_symmetry.space_group_name_H-M   'P 1'
#
loop_
_entity.id
_entity.type
_entity.pdbx_description
1 polymer ?
#
loop_
_entity_poly.entity_id
_entity_poly.type
_entity_poly.pdbx_seq_one_letter_code
_entity_poly.pdbx_strand_id
1 'polypeptide(L)'
;MSARLNSRHVKPMYYPNFFTPKRVTSLKWETLVGEKGAPVIADVVSFDSSAPEKTREVISKMSGDIPKIAVKRGMNESDYQEYKNLERDAQGDAEQMELLNLSFKDQDFVYNAVRGRVEWLSMQYMSRAGFNLSAKNNNGIVTTEFVGCGMPADNRKKSSADWADAAKADGLQDIEDVLSAASAKGVSLRYIIMLTSDFTLLKKQKSTLDKIKGWINQTSKLVITKKVINEYLAEQEYPAQIITINPAVRIEDANHKRTTVCPWKKHRICFLEDLNVGNIQHGPIMAENSESLKKKAIMVKKDFILVTKFSTEEPFKEWTKAEANAIPVVNDPEAMYILQADGKEWPSDEATEGTDNIPAKFLGQEVEDENLEPGDEE
;
A
#
# COMPACT_ATOMS: atom_id res chain seq x y z
N MET A 1 -21.78 6.55 -17.07
CA MET A 1 -21.01 5.90 -15.98
C MET A 1 -19.58 5.56 -16.40
N SER A 2 -19.37 4.67 -17.36
CA SER A 2 -18.01 4.29 -17.79
C SER A 2 -17.13 5.45 -18.25
N ALA A 3 -17.67 6.37 -19.10
CA ALA A 3 -16.93 7.55 -19.57
C ALA A 3 -16.46 8.44 -18.40
N ARG A 4 -17.28 8.61 -17.36
CA ARG A 4 -16.95 9.41 -16.18
C ARG A 4 -15.80 8.80 -15.38
N LEU A 5 -15.82 7.48 -15.16
CA LEU A 5 -14.75 6.78 -14.45
C LEU A 5 -13.40 6.83 -15.20
N ASN A 6 -13.44 7.07 -16.52
CA ASN A 6 -12.24 7.26 -17.35
C ASN A 6 -11.76 8.73 -17.43
N SER A 7 -12.46 9.65 -16.75
CA SER A 7 -12.14 11.08 -16.78
C SER A 7 -11.12 11.47 -15.72
N ARG A 8 -10.62 12.72 -15.83
CA ARG A 8 -9.73 13.38 -14.86
C ARG A 8 -10.34 13.64 -13.46
N HIS A 9 -11.62 13.29 -13.24
CA HIS A 9 -12.23 13.35 -11.90
C HIS A 9 -11.78 12.23 -10.97
N VAL A 10 -11.16 11.19 -11.52
CA VAL A 10 -10.50 10.13 -10.74
C VAL A 10 -9.21 10.70 -10.16
N LYS A 11 -9.09 10.69 -8.83
CA LYS A 11 -7.90 11.20 -8.14
C LYS A 11 -6.67 10.34 -8.45
N PRO A 12 -5.52 10.97 -8.69
CA PRO A 12 -4.27 10.24 -8.83
C PRO A 12 -3.92 9.56 -7.49
N MET A 13 -3.41 8.34 -7.56
CA MET A 13 -2.92 7.55 -6.45
C MET A 13 -1.50 7.08 -6.76
N TYR A 14 -0.72 6.76 -5.71
CA TYR A 14 0.67 6.29 -5.88
C TYR A 14 0.75 4.78 -6.10
N TYR A 15 -0.18 3.99 -5.52
CA TYR A 15 -0.11 2.53 -5.59
C TYR A 15 0.03 1.96 -7.01
N PRO A 16 -0.55 2.56 -8.08
CA PRO A 16 -0.40 1.99 -9.42
C PRO A 16 1.04 2.06 -9.98
N ASN A 17 1.90 2.87 -9.35
CA ASN A 17 3.32 2.93 -9.73
C ASN A 17 4.13 1.79 -9.11
N PHE A 18 3.59 1.12 -8.08
CA PHE A 18 4.29 0.12 -7.28
C PHE A 18 3.64 -1.26 -7.34
N PHE A 19 2.35 -1.33 -7.64
CA PHE A 19 1.59 -2.57 -7.65
C PHE A 19 0.77 -2.70 -8.93
N THR A 20 0.87 -3.84 -9.60
CA THR A 20 0.11 -4.16 -10.80
C THR A 20 -1.11 -5.00 -10.46
N PRO A 21 -2.30 -4.77 -11.08
CA PRO A 21 -3.46 -5.62 -10.85
C PRO A 21 -3.22 -7.05 -11.35
N LYS A 22 -3.52 -8.04 -10.50
CA LYS A 22 -3.44 -9.47 -10.85
C LYS A 22 -4.72 -10.19 -10.45
N ARG A 23 -5.44 -10.71 -11.44
CA ARG A 23 -6.66 -11.47 -11.20
C ARG A 23 -6.33 -12.85 -10.67
N VAL A 24 -7.04 -13.27 -9.62
CA VAL A 24 -7.03 -14.64 -9.08
C VAL A 24 -8.43 -15.25 -9.20
N THR A 25 -8.50 -16.57 -9.28
CA THR A 25 -9.76 -17.30 -9.47
C THR A 25 -10.49 -17.57 -8.16
N SER A 26 -9.78 -17.55 -7.04
CA SER A 26 -10.31 -17.76 -5.69
C SER A 26 -10.25 -16.47 -4.86
N LEU A 27 -10.87 -16.47 -3.69
CA LEU A 27 -10.73 -15.40 -2.69
C LEU A 27 -9.51 -15.61 -1.78
N LYS A 28 -8.51 -16.35 -2.26
CA LYS A 28 -7.24 -16.55 -1.57
C LYS A 28 -6.11 -15.90 -2.35
N TRP A 29 -5.25 -15.17 -1.65
CA TRP A 29 -4.02 -14.68 -2.22
C TRP A 29 -2.87 -15.63 -1.90
N GLU A 30 -1.89 -15.69 -2.77
CA GLU A 30 -0.72 -16.55 -2.63
C GLU A 30 0.52 -15.79 -3.12
N THR A 31 1.61 -15.94 -2.38
CA THR A 31 2.93 -15.51 -2.82
C THR A 31 3.96 -16.56 -2.41
N LEU A 32 5.03 -16.65 -3.17
CA LEU A 32 6.17 -17.49 -2.85
C LEU A 32 7.24 -16.61 -2.25
N VAL A 33 7.76 -17.00 -1.12
CA VAL A 33 8.90 -16.36 -0.45
C VAL A 33 10.06 -17.32 -0.55
N GLY A 34 11.14 -16.93 -1.21
CA GLY A 34 12.36 -17.73 -1.36
C GLY A 34 13.58 -16.89 -1.03
N GLU A 35 14.67 -17.53 -0.71
CA GLU A 35 15.92 -16.80 -0.49
C GLU A 35 16.36 -16.09 -1.77
N LYS A 36 16.53 -14.78 -1.68
CA LYS A 36 17.13 -13.95 -2.70
C LYS A 36 18.56 -13.58 -2.27
N GLY A 37 19.51 -13.69 -3.17
CA GLY A 37 20.88 -13.36 -2.83
C GLY A 37 21.87 -13.77 -3.93
N ALA A 38 23.14 -13.83 -3.57
CA ALA A 38 24.19 -14.28 -4.46
C ALA A 38 23.97 -15.77 -4.85
N PRO A 39 24.24 -16.15 -6.11
CA PRO A 39 24.07 -17.53 -6.55
C PRO A 39 25.06 -18.46 -5.83
N VAL A 40 24.59 -19.69 -5.51
CA VAL A 40 25.44 -20.73 -4.96
C VAL A 40 26.46 -21.17 -6.03
N ILE A 41 27.75 -21.09 -5.70
CA ILE A 41 28.82 -21.48 -6.64
C ILE A 41 28.91 -23.00 -6.78
N ALA A 42 29.23 -23.45 -7.98
CA ALA A 42 29.54 -24.86 -8.24
C ALA A 42 30.94 -25.22 -7.71
N ASP A 43 31.11 -26.47 -7.27
CA ASP A 43 32.41 -26.95 -6.83
C ASP A 43 33.25 -27.40 -8.05
N VAL A 44 34.57 -27.20 -7.93
CA VAL A 44 35.50 -27.75 -8.90
C VAL A 44 35.80 -29.19 -8.52
N VAL A 45 35.51 -30.12 -9.43
CA VAL A 45 35.70 -31.55 -9.21
C VAL A 45 36.73 -32.13 -10.20
N SER A 46 37.38 -33.24 -9.85
CA SER A 46 38.27 -33.93 -10.77
C SER A 46 37.46 -34.62 -11.91
N PHE A 47 38.12 -34.86 -13.05
CA PHE A 47 37.48 -35.40 -14.28
C PHE A 47 36.70 -36.70 -14.08
N ASP A 48 37.15 -37.54 -13.17
CA ASP A 48 36.56 -38.88 -12.93
C ASP A 48 35.70 -38.95 -11.65
N SER A 49 35.34 -37.77 -11.06
CA SER A 49 34.48 -37.74 -9.87
C SER A 49 33.06 -37.28 -10.22
N SER A 50 32.10 -37.78 -9.46
CA SER A 50 30.72 -37.34 -9.56
C SER A 50 30.56 -35.88 -9.03
N ALA A 51 29.68 -35.11 -9.64
CA ALA A 51 29.35 -33.78 -9.13
C ALA A 51 28.68 -33.87 -7.74
N PRO A 52 29.09 -33.05 -6.76
CA PRO A 52 28.47 -32.99 -5.45
C PRO A 52 27.04 -32.45 -5.55
N GLU A 53 26.14 -33.04 -4.80
CA GLU A 53 24.75 -32.63 -4.73
C GLU A 53 24.64 -31.35 -3.89
N LYS A 54 23.93 -30.34 -4.41
CA LYS A 54 23.60 -29.10 -3.68
C LYS A 54 22.16 -29.16 -3.19
N THR A 55 21.90 -28.62 -2.02
CA THR A 55 20.55 -28.49 -1.47
C THR A 55 19.71 -27.53 -2.30
N ARG A 56 18.42 -27.81 -2.42
CA ARG A 56 17.48 -26.89 -3.02
C ARG A 56 17.12 -25.77 -2.02
N GLU A 57 16.97 -24.56 -2.53
CA GLU A 57 16.44 -23.46 -1.74
C GLU A 57 15.05 -23.78 -1.20
N VAL A 58 14.80 -23.41 0.05
CA VAL A 58 13.50 -23.61 0.70
C VAL A 58 12.59 -22.47 0.25
N ILE A 59 11.63 -22.79 -0.62
CA ILE A 59 10.59 -21.85 -1.03
C ILE A 59 9.40 -22.03 -0.08
N SER A 60 9.14 -21.01 0.72
CA SER A 60 7.96 -20.93 1.58
C SER A 60 6.78 -20.32 0.83
N LYS A 61 5.58 -20.84 1.06
CA LYS A 61 4.35 -20.31 0.48
C LYS A 61 3.60 -19.51 1.54
N MET A 62 3.37 -18.23 1.27
CA MET A 62 2.45 -17.42 2.05
C MET A 62 1.09 -17.37 1.36
N SER A 63 0.02 -17.50 2.12
CA SER A 63 -1.35 -17.39 1.59
C SER A 63 -2.31 -16.83 2.65
N GLY A 64 -3.43 -16.31 2.20
CA GLY A 64 -4.47 -15.79 3.08
C GLY A 64 -5.72 -15.39 2.29
N ASP A 65 -6.74 -14.96 2.98
CA ASP A 65 -7.99 -14.55 2.34
C ASP A 65 -7.91 -13.12 1.80
N ILE A 66 -8.54 -12.91 0.65
CA ILE A 66 -8.67 -11.60 0.03
C ILE A 66 -9.85 -10.86 0.67
N PRO A 67 -9.62 -9.74 1.38
CA PRO A 67 -10.69 -9.00 2.03
C PRO A 67 -11.60 -8.31 1.02
N LYS A 68 -12.87 -8.18 1.38
CA LYS A 68 -13.82 -7.35 0.65
C LYS A 68 -13.67 -5.90 1.07
N ILE A 69 -13.41 -5.02 0.11
CA ILE A 69 -13.40 -3.58 0.27
C ILE A 69 -14.70 -3.06 -0.35
N ALA A 70 -15.56 -2.40 0.43
CA ALA A 70 -16.83 -1.91 -0.08
C ALA A 70 -17.22 -0.59 0.59
N VAL A 71 -17.90 0.26 -0.19
CA VAL A 71 -18.49 1.50 0.28
C VAL A 71 -19.78 1.76 -0.49
N LYS A 72 -20.78 2.33 0.18
CA LYS A 72 -22.03 2.76 -0.47
C LYS A 72 -22.39 4.17 -0.04
N ARG A 73 -23.06 4.88 -0.92
CA ARG A 73 -23.65 6.19 -0.65
C ARG A 73 -25.11 6.17 -1.09
N GLY A 74 -26.00 6.71 -0.28
CA GLY A 74 -27.44 6.73 -0.54
C GLY A 74 -27.93 8.15 -0.75
N MET A 75 -28.89 8.30 -1.64
CA MET A 75 -29.70 9.49 -1.84
C MET A 75 -31.08 9.21 -1.26
N ASN A 76 -31.55 10.04 -0.34
CA ASN A 76 -32.87 9.90 0.27
C ASN A 76 -33.97 10.31 -0.72
N GLU A 77 -35.21 10.05 -0.39
CA GLU A 77 -36.36 10.40 -1.24
C GLU A 77 -36.46 11.90 -1.49
N SER A 78 -36.24 12.73 -0.45
CA SER A 78 -36.22 14.19 -0.57
C SER A 78 -35.13 14.69 -1.52
N ASP A 79 -33.90 14.16 -1.38
CA ASP A 79 -32.78 14.51 -2.25
C ASP A 79 -33.00 14.07 -3.69
N TYR A 80 -33.69 12.91 -3.86
CA TYR A 80 -34.04 12.38 -5.17
C TYR A 80 -35.11 13.22 -5.85
N GLN A 81 -36.12 13.70 -5.08
CA GLN A 81 -37.15 14.60 -5.58
C GLN A 81 -36.56 15.93 -6.03
N GLU A 82 -35.62 16.51 -5.24
CA GLU A 82 -34.92 17.73 -5.59
C GLU A 82 -34.08 17.54 -6.87
N TYR A 83 -33.36 16.42 -6.96
CA TYR A 83 -32.63 16.06 -8.18
C TYR A 83 -33.56 15.97 -9.41
N LYS A 84 -34.73 15.35 -9.27
CA LYS A 84 -35.71 15.24 -10.35
C LYS A 84 -36.33 16.58 -10.75
N ASN A 85 -36.54 17.49 -9.81
CA ASN A 85 -37.01 18.84 -10.08
C ASN A 85 -35.96 19.62 -10.88
N LEU A 86 -34.69 19.55 -10.47
CA LEU A 86 -33.56 20.17 -11.20
C LEU A 86 -33.43 19.56 -12.60
N GLU A 87 -33.60 18.25 -12.77
CA GLU A 87 -33.54 17.59 -14.07
C GLU A 87 -34.68 18.09 -15.03
N ARG A 88 -35.86 18.34 -14.50
CA ARG A 88 -36.99 18.86 -15.28
C ARG A 88 -36.82 20.30 -15.67
N ASP A 89 -36.27 21.11 -14.78
CA ASP A 89 -36.15 22.56 -14.93
C ASP A 89 -34.86 22.99 -15.68
N ALA A 90 -33.91 22.08 -15.89
CA ALA A 90 -32.67 22.34 -16.61
C ALA A 90 -32.90 22.52 -18.12
N GLN A 91 -32.87 23.77 -18.60
CA GLN A 91 -33.07 24.13 -20.00
C GLN A 91 -31.81 24.53 -20.74
N GLY A 92 -30.71 24.81 -20.01
CA GLY A 92 -29.44 25.25 -20.57
C GLY A 92 -28.33 24.22 -20.46
N ASP A 93 -27.32 24.29 -21.33
CA ASP A 93 -26.16 23.38 -21.31
C ASP A 93 -25.38 23.42 -19.98
N ALA A 94 -25.31 24.60 -19.34
CA ALA A 94 -24.65 24.77 -18.06
C ALA A 94 -25.40 24.04 -16.91
N GLU A 95 -26.73 24.16 -16.88
CA GLU A 95 -27.59 23.50 -15.89
C GLU A 95 -27.61 22.00 -16.09
N GLN A 96 -27.66 21.52 -17.34
CA GLN A 96 -27.54 20.11 -17.65
C GLN A 96 -26.18 19.55 -17.23
N MET A 97 -25.10 20.31 -17.42
CA MET A 97 -23.76 19.92 -16.96
C MET A 97 -23.67 19.84 -15.43
N GLU A 98 -24.31 20.75 -14.70
CA GLU A 98 -24.37 20.72 -13.25
C GLU A 98 -25.14 19.50 -12.73
N LEU A 99 -26.27 19.18 -13.31
CA LEU A 99 -27.04 17.97 -13.03
C LEU A 99 -26.23 16.68 -13.28
N LEU A 100 -25.55 16.62 -14.41
CA LEU A 100 -24.65 15.50 -14.70
C LEU A 100 -23.54 15.38 -13.64
N ASN A 101 -22.97 16.51 -13.23
CA ASN A 101 -21.96 16.51 -12.18
C ASN A 101 -22.52 16.03 -10.83
N LEU A 102 -23.73 16.43 -10.47
CA LEU A 102 -24.41 15.99 -9.24
C LEU A 102 -24.68 14.47 -9.29
N SER A 103 -25.26 13.98 -10.40
CA SER A 103 -25.56 12.56 -10.60
C SER A 103 -24.32 11.66 -10.54
N PHE A 104 -23.17 12.14 -11.03
CA PHE A 104 -21.94 11.37 -11.05
C PHE A 104 -21.07 11.54 -9.80
N LYS A 105 -21.35 12.52 -8.94
CA LYS A 105 -20.59 12.79 -7.73
C LYS A 105 -20.47 11.58 -6.80
N ASP A 106 -21.54 10.81 -6.67
CA ASP A 106 -21.57 9.62 -5.85
C ASP A 106 -20.75 8.47 -6.44
N GLN A 107 -20.73 8.34 -7.76
CA GLN A 107 -19.90 7.35 -8.46
C GLN A 107 -18.42 7.65 -8.29
N ASP A 108 -18.03 8.93 -8.47
CA ASP A 108 -16.64 9.37 -8.26
C ASP A 108 -16.23 9.13 -6.80
N PHE A 109 -17.12 9.41 -5.86
CA PHE A 109 -16.87 9.20 -4.44
C PHE A 109 -16.61 7.73 -4.11
N VAL A 110 -17.53 6.83 -4.46
CA VAL A 110 -17.42 5.41 -4.08
C VAL A 110 -16.24 4.73 -4.79
N TYR A 111 -15.98 5.07 -6.05
CA TYR A 111 -14.83 4.56 -6.80
C TYR A 111 -13.50 5.01 -6.17
N ASN A 112 -13.35 6.31 -5.90
CA ASN A 112 -12.14 6.84 -5.26
C ASN A 112 -11.97 6.35 -3.81
N ALA A 113 -13.06 6.05 -3.09
CA ALA A 113 -12.99 5.52 -1.74
C ALA A 113 -12.39 4.10 -1.71
N VAL A 114 -12.79 3.22 -2.62
CA VAL A 114 -12.17 1.88 -2.76
C VAL A 114 -10.70 2.00 -3.13
N ARG A 115 -10.36 2.83 -4.12
CA ARG A 115 -8.96 3.09 -4.49
C ARG A 115 -8.15 3.67 -3.32
N GLY A 116 -8.74 4.57 -2.54
CA GLY A 116 -8.12 5.13 -1.34
C GLY A 116 -7.80 4.08 -0.28
N ARG A 117 -8.63 3.03 -0.14
CA ARG A 117 -8.31 1.91 0.76
C ARG A 117 -7.15 1.06 0.23
N VAL A 118 -7.11 0.78 -1.07
CA VAL A 118 -5.99 0.07 -1.70
C VAL A 118 -4.70 0.88 -1.58
N GLU A 119 -4.75 2.20 -1.81
CA GLU A 119 -3.62 3.11 -1.56
C GLU A 119 -3.11 3.00 -0.12
N TRP A 120 -4.03 3.05 0.85
CA TRP A 120 -3.68 2.94 2.26
C TRP A 120 -2.96 1.63 2.56
N LEU A 121 -3.50 0.49 2.13
CA LEU A 121 -2.90 -0.82 2.33
C LEU A 121 -1.51 -0.92 1.69
N SER A 122 -1.37 -0.47 0.44
CA SER A 122 -0.11 -0.50 -0.31
C SER A 122 0.98 0.34 0.37
N MET A 123 0.64 1.54 0.82
CA MET A 123 1.57 2.43 1.52
C MET A 123 1.97 1.88 2.90
N GLN A 124 1.05 1.19 3.60
CA GLN A 124 1.39 0.52 4.86
C GLN A 124 2.38 -0.63 4.64
N TYR A 125 2.17 -1.47 3.62
CA TYR A 125 3.13 -2.53 3.29
C TYR A 125 4.52 -1.98 2.98
N MET A 126 4.60 -0.91 2.19
CA MET A 126 5.90 -0.32 1.81
C MET A 126 6.60 0.41 2.97
N SER A 127 5.86 0.96 3.94
CA SER A 127 6.45 1.75 5.03
C SER A 127 6.57 1.02 6.36
N ARG A 128 5.80 -0.07 6.55
CA ARG A 128 5.77 -0.85 7.80
C ARG A 128 6.04 -2.33 7.60
N ALA A 129 6.19 -2.78 6.36
CA ALA A 129 6.20 -4.19 5.97
C ALA A 129 4.92 -4.95 6.36
N GLY A 130 3.80 -4.24 6.53
CA GLY A 130 2.51 -4.81 6.89
C GLY A 130 1.51 -3.78 7.40
N PHE A 131 0.35 -4.23 7.85
CA PHE A 131 -0.69 -3.36 8.38
C PHE A 131 -1.48 -4.03 9.50
N ASN A 132 -2.15 -3.22 10.31
CA ASN A 132 -3.23 -3.66 11.20
C ASN A 132 -4.48 -2.79 10.97
N LEU A 133 -5.65 -3.39 11.11
CA LEU A 133 -6.92 -2.69 11.04
C LEU A 133 -7.43 -2.43 12.47
N SER A 134 -7.85 -1.21 12.72
CA SER A 134 -8.40 -0.78 14.01
C SER A 134 -9.61 0.11 13.80
N ALA A 135 -10.41 0.33 14.82
CA ALA A 135 -11.56 1.25 14.74
C ALA A 135 -11.19 2.67 14.30
N LYS A 136 -9.93 3.07 14.49
CA LYS A 136 -9.41 4.39 14.06
C LYS A 136 -9.17 4.48 12.54
N ASN A 137 -8.83 3.37 11.89
CA ASN A 137 -8.51 3.35 10.46
C ASN A 137 -9.48 2.52 9.62
N ASN A 138 -10.31 1.71 10.26
CA ASN A 138 -11.34 0.88 9.60
C ASN A 138 -12.54 0.72 10.51
N ASN A 139 -13.69 1.21 10.07
CA ASN A 139 -14.96 1.07 10.80
C ASN A 139 -15.60 -0.26 10.40
N GLY A 140 -15.51 -1.27 11.24
CA GLY A 140 -16.05 -2.60 10.98
C GLY A 140 -15.11 -3.69 11.48
N ILE A 141 -14.32 -4.30 10.59
CA ILE A 141 -13.38 -5.35 10.98
C ILE A 141 -12.16 -4.73 11.65
N VAL A 142 -11.83 -5.22 12.84
CA VAL A 142 -10.62 -4.84 13.59
C VAL A 142 -9.73 -6.07 13.66
N THR A 143 -8.45 -5.92 13.28
CA THR A 143 -7.41 -6.92 13.54
C THR A 143 -6.51 -6.40 14.66
N THR A 144 -6.33 -7.17 15.70
CA THR A 144 -5.37 -6.86 16.78
C THR A 144 -3.95 -7.20 16.39
N GLU A 145 -3.78 -8.14 15.47
CA GLU A 145 -2.50 -8.61 14.96
C GLU A 145 -2.03 -7.85 13.73
N PHE A 146 -0.72 -7.81 13.57
CA PHE A 146 -0.07 -7.19 12.43
C PHE A 146 0.00 -8.16 11.25
N VAL A 147 -0.59 -7.78 10.11
CA VAL A 147 -0.55 -8.57 8.89
C VAL A 147 0.70 -8.20 8.10
N GLY A 148 1.77 -8.98 8.30
CA GLY A 148 3.07 -8.73 7.66
C GLY A 148 3.11 -9.17 6.20
N CYS A 149 4.09 -8.63 5.45
CA CYS A 149 4.38 -9.05 4.06
C CYS A 149 5.47 -10.13 3.96
N GLY A 150 5.99 -10.64 5.09
CA GLY A 150 7.07 -11.62 5.10
C GLY A 150 8.49 -11.03 4.98
N MET A 151 8.67 -9.73 5.17
CA MET A 151 9.99 -9.11 5.14
C MET A 151 10.87 -9.64 6.28
N PRO A 152 12.11 -10.11 6.01
CA PRO A 152 13.05 -10.58 7.03
C PRO A 152 13.34 -9.52 8.09
N ALA A 153 13.58 -9.96 9.33
CA ALA A 153 13.94 -9.06 10.43
C ALA A 153 15.23 -8.27 10.14
N ASP A 154 16.21 -8.90 9.52
CA ASP A 154 17.48 -8.30 9.14
C ASP A 154 17.34 -7.13 8.16
N ASN A 155 16.28 -7.09 7.38
CA ASN A 155 16.01 -6.02 6.41
C ASN A 155 15.35 -4.80 7.06
N ARG A 156 15.01 -4.91 8.35
CA ARG A 156 14.51 -3.82 9.19
C ARG A 156 15.69 -3.11 9.82
N LYS A 157 16.01 -1.95 9.29
CA LYS A 157 17.14 -1.15 9.77
C LYS A 157 16.67 0.03 10.60
N LYS A 158 17.53 0.52 11.50
CA LYS A 158 17.30 1.78 12.20
C LYS A 158 18.47 2.73 11.93
N SER A 159 18.19 4.02 11.97
CA SER A 159 19.22 5.05 11.85
C SER A 159 20.10 5.12 13.10
N SER A 160 21.31 5.63 12.92
CA SER A 160 22.28 5.87 14.00
C SER A 160 21.79 6.92 15.01
N ALA A 161 21.03 7.91 14.53
CA ALA A 161 20.40 8.96 15.32
C ALA A 161 19.05 9.38 14.72
N ASP A 162 18.24 10.15 15.45
CA ASP A 162 17.02 10.73 14.94
C ASP A 162 17.35 11.76 13.83
N TRP A 163 16.80 11.56 12.63
CA TRP A 163 17.00 12.46 11.49
C TRP A 163 16.46 13.88 11.74
N ALA A 164 15.62 14.07 12.73
CA ALA A 164 15.16 15.39 13.16
C ALA A 164 16.27 16.18 13.90
N ASP A 165 17.26 15.50 14.49
CA ASP A 165 18.44 16.14 15.07
C ASP A 165 19.49 16.44 13.98
N ALA A 166 19.35 17.60 13.35
CA ALA A 166 20.22 18.00 12.24
C ALA A 166 21.73 18.08 12.61
N ALA A 167 22.07 18.14 13.89
CA ALA A 167 23.47 18.23 14.34
C ALA A 167 24.13 16.86 14.51
N LYS A 168 23.36 15.84 14.90
CA LYS A 168 23.89 14.49 15.22
C LYS A 168 23.60 13.47 14.13
N ALA A 169 22.52 13.64 13.38
CA ALA A 169 22.12 12.68 12.37
C ALA A 169 23.08 12.65 11.19
N ASP A 170 23.35 11.45 10.69
CA ASP A 170 24.05 11.21 9.43
C ASP A 170 23.21 10.30 8.52
N GLY A 171 22.10 10.87 8.04
CA GLY A 171 21.15 10.12 7.24
C GLY A 171 21.69 9.64 5.90
N LEU A 172 22.71 10.30 5.37
CA LEU A 172 23.35 9.86 4.15
C LEU A 172 24.18 8.58 4.41
N GLN A 173 24.89 8.51 5.56
CA GLN A 173 25.58 7.30 5.99
C GLN A 173 24.60 6.17 6.28
N ASP A 174 23.49 6.45 6.99
CA ASP A 174 22.47 5.45 7.26
C ASP A 174 21.90 4.84 5.95
N ILE A 175 21.77 5.65 4.88
CA ILE A 175 21.37 5.17 3.54
C ILE A 175 22.46 4.29 2.93
N GLU A 176 23.72 4.73 2.94
CA GLU A 176 24.86 4.00 2.42
C GLU A 176 25.01 2.63 3.14
N ASP A 177 24.83 2.59 4.45
CA ASP A 177 24.89 1.37 5.26
C ASP A 177 23.83 0.34 4.85
N VAL A 178 22.59 0.79 4.57
CA VAL A 178 21.53 -0.08 4.07
C VAL A 178 21.86 -0.62 2.67
N LEU A 179 22.35 0.24 1.78
CA LEU A 179 22.72 -0.16 0.42
C LEU A 179 23.89 -1.15 0.41
N SER A 180 24.88 -0.91 1.26
CA SER A 180 26.02 -1.80 1.45
C SER A 180 25.60 -3.16 2.03
N ALA A 181 24.73 -3.17 3.05
CA ALA A 181 24.22 -4.40 3.65
C ALA A 181 23.42 -5.26 2.67
N ALA A 182 22.63 -4.62 1.79
CA ALA A 182 21.91 -5.32 0.74
C ALA A 182 22.86 -5.88 -0.34
N SER A 183 23.82 -5.07 -0.77
CA SER A 183 24.85 -5.48 -1.74
C SER A 183 25.66 -6.67 -1.24
N ALA A 184 26.02 -6.72 0.04
CA ALA A 184 26.71 -7.85 0.66
C ALA A 184 25.90 -9.16 0.60
N LYS A 185 24.56 -9.07 0.54
CA LYS A 185 23.66 -10.22 0.33
C LYS A 185 23.38 -10.50 -1.16
N GLY A 186 23.98 -9.73 -2.09
CA GLY A 186 23.76 -9.86 -3.54
C GLY A 186 22.46 -9.20 -4.03
N VAL A 187 21.84 -8.32 -3.23
CA VAL A 187 20.64 -7.57 -3.61
C VAL A 187 21.02 -6.15 -4.04
N SER A 188 20.65 -5.76 -5.27
CA SER A 188 20.93 -4.43 -5.83
C SER A 188 19.75 -3.50 -5.67
N LEU A 189 19.76 -2.67 -4.62
CA LEU A 189 18.70 -1.70 -4.36
C LEU A 189 18.85 -0.47 -5.27
N ARG A 190 17.81 -0.16 -6.05
CA ARG A 190 17.82 0.92 -7.06
C ARG A 190 16.91 2.09 -6.72
N TYR A 191 15.96 1.91 -5.83
CA TYR A 191 14.97 2.94 -5.51
C TYR A 191 14.86 3.14 -4.00
N ILE A 192 14.83 4.40 -3.60
CA ILE A 192 14.69 4.83 -2.20
C ILE A 192 13.43 5.68 -2.10
N ILE A 193 12.38 5.14 -1.50
CA ILE A 193 11.07 5.80 -1.38
C ILE A 193 10.93 6.40 0.01
N MET A 194 10.65 7.68 0.10
CA MET A 194 10.46 8.38 1.37
C MET A 194 9.44 9.51 1.25
N LEU A 195 8.95 10.00 2.39
CA LEU A 195 8.14 11.21 2.41
C LEU A 195 8.99 12.45 2.08
N THR A 196 8.37 13.45 1.47
CA THR A 196 9.02 14.75 1.24
C THR A 196 9.47 15.42 2.55
N SER A 197 8.77 15.15 3.67
CA SER A 197 9.17 15.59 5.01
C SER A 197 10.51 14.99 5.42
N ASP A 198 10.70 13.68 5.24
CA ASP A 198 11.92 12.97 5.64
C ASP A 198 13.10 13.37 4.75
N PHE A 199 12.86 13.56 3.45
CA PHE A 199 13.85 14.17 2.55
C PHE A 199 14.25 15.59 2.99
N THR A 200 13.29 16.36 3.54
CA THR A 200 13.58 17.69 4.05
C THR A 200 14.42 17.65 5.34
N LEU A 201 14.26 16.62 6.18
CA LEU A 201 15.15 16.38 7.31
C LEU A 201 16.56 16.01 6.82
N LEU A 202 16.69 15.05 5.92
CA LEU A 202 17.97 14.61 5.35
C LEU A 202 18.81 15.77 4.81
N LYS A 203 18.21 16.62 3.97
CA LYS A 203 18.95 17.75 3.36
C LYS A 203 19.36 18.86 4.32
N LYS A 204 18.81 18.89 5.55
CA LYS A 204 19.15 19.89 6.58
C LYS A 204 20.26 19.41 7.53
N GLN A 205 20.59 18.13 7.51
CA GLN A 205 21.61 17.56 8.38
C GLN A 205 22.99 18.13 8.06
N LYS A 206 23.74 18.41 9.11
CA LYS A 206 25.07 18.98 8.96
C LYS A 206 26.00 18.02 8.25
N SER A 207 25.99 16.75 8.59
CA SER A 207 26.77 15.68 7.95
C SER A 207 26.51 15.60 6.44
N THR A 208 25.22 15.58 6.04
CA THR A 208 24.82 15.57 4.62
C THR A 208 25.34 16.82 3.88
N LEU A 209 25.22 18.01 4.51
CA LEU A 209 25.73 19.26 3.93
C LEU A 209 27.24 19.23 3.76
N ASP A 210 27.98 18.73 4.76
CA ASP A 210 29.45 18.69 4.75
C ASP A 210 29.97 17.63 3.75
N LYS A 211 29.36 16.43 3.69
CA LYS A 211 29.69 15.40 2.70
C LYS A 211 29.49 15.91 1.26
N ILE A 212 28.33 16.48 0.96
CA ILE A 212 28.01 16.97 -0.39
C ILE A 212 28.88 18.17 -0.77
N LYS A 213 29.18 19.10 0.16
CA LYS A 213 30.13 20.22 -0.09
C LYS A 213 31.54 19.71 -0.38
N GLY A 214 32.01 18.74 0.38
CA GLY A 214 33.30 18.12 0.16
C GLY A 214 33.40 17.46 -1.22
N TRP A 215 32.35 16.74 -1.62
CA TRP A 215 32.28 16.08 -2.91
C TRP A 215 32.27 17.08 -4.09
N ILE A 216 31.45 18.15 -4.03
CA ILE A 216 31.36 19.15 -5.11
C ILE A 216 32.56 20.14 -5.07
N ASN A 217 33.36 20.12 -4.00
CA ASN A 217 34.45 21.05 -3.78
C ASN A 217 34.00 22.53 -3.71
N GLN A 218 32.81 22.78 -3.16
CA GLN A 218 32.17 24.10 -3.03
C GLN A 218 32.13 24.60 -1.58
N THR A 219 32.62 25.84 -1.38
CA THR A 219 32.56 26.53 -0.08
C THR A 219 31.36 27.46 0.10
N SER A 220 30.62 27.74 -1.00
CA SER A 220 29.47 28.64 -0.99
C SER A 220 28.16 27.96 -0.53
N LYS A 221 27.08 28.73 -0.34
CA LYS A 221 25.75 28.20 -0.03
C LYS A 221 25.29 27.18 -1.08
N LEU A 222 25.17 25.93 -0.69
CA LEU A 222 24.69 24.84 -1.52
C LEU A 222 23.22 24.56 -1.25
N VAL A 223 22.42 24.43 -2.31
CA VAL A 223 21.03 23.96 -2.22
C VAL A 223 21.01 22.49 -2.59
N ILE A 224 20.85 21.63 -1.59
CA ILE A 224 20.74 20.19 -1.80
C ILE A 224 19.38 19.85 -2.43
N THR A 225 19.43 19.28 -3.63
CA THR A 225 18.27 18.74 -4.36
C THR A 225 18.36 17.21 -4.45
N LYS A 226 17.25 16.55 -4.80
CA LYS A 226 17.27 15.10 -5.06
C LYS A 226 18.32 14.71 -6.12
N LYS A 227 18.46 15.53 -7.16
CA LYS A 227 19.41 15.29 -8.22
C LYS A 227 20.84 15.21 -7.68
N VAL A 228 21.23 16.17 -6.84
CA VAL A 228 22.56 16.24 -6.24
C VAL A 228 22.87 15.01 -5.38
N ILE A 229 21.90 14.54 -4.57
CA ILE A 229 22.11 13.34 -3.75
C ILE A 229 22.16 12.09 -4.62
N ASN A 230 21.31 11.98 -5.65
CA ASN A 230 21.34 10.84 -6.56
C ASN A 230 22.66 10.76 -7.35
N GLU A 231 23.21 11.91 -7.78
CA GLU A 231 24.53 11.99 -8.44
C GLU A 231 25.64 11.58 -7.47
N TYR A 232 25.60 12.04 -6.22
CA TYR A 232 26.54 11.62 -5.19
C TYR A 232 26.49 10.10 -4.96
N LEU A 233 25.31 9.51 -4.78
CA LEU A 233 25.16 8.07 -4.57
C LEU A 233 25.68 7.27 -5.78
N ALA A 234 25.44 7.76 -6.99
CA ALA A 234 25.91 7.11 -8.22
C ALA A 234 27.46 7.10 -8.29
N GLU A 235 28.13 8.18 -7.85
CA GLU A 235 29.60 8.22 -7.78
C GLU A 235 30.19 7.36 -6.65
N GLN A 236 29.39 7.09 -5.61
CA GLN A 236 29.74 6.10 -4.58
C GLN A 236 29.42 4.65 -5.00
N GLU A 237 29.21 4.41 -6.29
CA GLU A 237 28.88 3.10 -6.90
C GLU A 237 27.51 2.52 -6.46
N TYR A 238 26.64 3.35 -5.86
CA TYR A 238 25.25 2.95 -5.55
C TYR A 238 24.29 3.46 -6.61
N PRO A 239 23.70 2.58 -7.46
CA PRO A 239 22.77 3.00 -8.53
C PRO A 239 21.37 3.37 -7.99
N ALA A 240 21.30 3.90 -6.79
CA ALA A 240 20.03 4.15 -6.09
C ALA A 240 19.50 5.56 -6.39
N GLN A 241 18.16 5.66 -6.58
CA GLN A 241 17.47 6.92 -6.85
C GLN A 241 16.42 7.22 -5.78
N ILE A 242 16.47 8.43 -5.23
CA ILE A 242 15.48 8.91 -4.25
C ILE A 242 14.21 9.39 -4.96
N ILE A 243 13.09 8.78 -4.57
CA ILE A 243 11.74 9.16 -4.99
C ILE A 243 10.99 9.66 -3.75
N THR A 244 10.47 10.87 -3.83
CA THR A 244 9.68 11.45 -2.74
C THR A 244 8.19 11.39 -3.05
N ILE A 245 7.39 10.98 -2.06
CA ILE A 245 5.93 10.86 -2.15
C ILE A 245 5.25 11.67 -1.05
N ASN A 246 3.99 12.04 -1.27
CA ASN A 246 3.10 12.67 -0.28
C ASN A 246 1.70 12.09 -0.40
N PRO A 247 1.50 10.81 -0.08
CA PRO A 247 0.20 10.20 -0.17
C PRO A 247 -0.73 10.75 0.91
N ALA A 248 -2.01 10.96 0.55
CA ALA A 248 -3.03 11.42 1.47
C ALA A 248 -4.36 10.75 1.18
N VAL A 249 -4.97 10.18 2.22
CA VAL A 249 -6.30 9.58 2.17
C VAL A 249 -7.19 10.16 3.26
N ARG A 250 -8.51 10.06 3.11
CA ARG A 250 -9.46 10.46 4.13
C ARG A 250 -10.09 9.23 4.76
N ILE A 251 -10.07 9.17 6.08
CA ILE A 251 -10.77 8.17 6.88
C ILE A 251 -12.00 8.82 7.50
N GLU A 252 -13.13 8.16 7.43
CA GLU A 252 -14.38 8.56 8.08
C GLU A 252 -14.61 7.64 9.28
N ASP A 253 -14.75 8.23 10.47
CA ASP A 253 -15.03 7.49 11.70
C ASP A 253 -16.53 7.15 11.84
N ALA A 254 -16.89 6.44 12.92
CA ALA A 254 -18.27 6.05 13.21
C ALA A 254 -19.23 7.25 13.38
N ASN A 255 -18.70 8.44 13.68
CA ASN A 255 -19.46 9.68 13.83
C ASN A 255 -19.48 10.51 12.54
N HIS A 256 -19.16 9.91 11.40
CA HIS A 256 -19.06 10.57 10.09
C HIS A 256 -18.06 11.72 10.01
N LYS A 257 -17.15 11.83 10.98
CA LYS A 257 -16.07 12.82 10.94
C LYS A 257 -14.96 12.34 10.02
N ARG A 258 -14.61 13.19 9.06
CA ARG A 258 -13.58 12.91 8.06
C ARG A 258 -12.24 13.52 8.47
N THR A 259 -11.23 12.67 8.58
CA THR A 259 -9.87 13.09 8.89
C THR A 259 -8.93 12.71 7.74
N THR A 260 -8.11 13.67 7.30
CA THR A 260 -7.06 13.40 6.30
C THR A 260 -5.85 12.81 7.02
N VAL A 261 -5.40 11.66 6.57
CA VAL A 261 -4.23 10.95 7.12
C VAL A 261 -3.23 10.65 6.01
N CYS A 262 -1.96 10.63 6.37
CA CYS A 262 -0.90 10.10 5.52
C CYS A 262 -0.85 8.58 5.72
N PRO A 263 -1.07 7.77 4.68
CA PRO A 263 -1.02 6.31 4.80
C PRO A 263 0.41 5.77 4.93
N TRP A 264 1.42 6.56 4.64
CA TRP A 264 2.82 6.22 4.84
C TRP A 264 3.23 6.50 6.30
N LYS A 265 3.93 5.58 6.94
CA LYS A 265 4.46 5.78 8.29
C LYS A 265 5.59 6.81 8.25
N LYS A 266 5.49 7.85 9.08
CA LYS A 266 6.54 8.87 9.22
C LYS A 266 7.86 8.25 9.64
N HIS A 267 8.96 8.84 9.18
CA HIS A 267 10.32 8.40 9.48
C HIS A 267 10.63 6.98 9.00
N ARG A 268 9.95 6.52 7.95
CA ARG A 268 10.22 5.24 7.30
C ARG A 268 10.67 5.47 5.85
N ILE A 269 11.80 4.88 5.51
CA ILE A 269 12.39 4.93 4.19
C ILE A 269 12.44 3.51 3.65
N CYS A 270 11.79 3.28 2.51
CA CYS A 270 11.72 1.98 1.86
C CYS A 270 12.73 1.92 0.72
N PHE A 271 13.52 0.86 0.67
CA PHE A 271 14.50 0.58 -0.36
C PHE A 271 14.04 -0.62 -1.18
N LEU A 272 14.10 -0.50 -2.48
CA LEU A 272 13.56 -1.46 -3.43
C LEU A 272 14.56 -1.75 -4.55
N GLU A 273 14.56 -2.98 -5.02
CA GLU A 273 15.29 -3.37 -6.23
C GLU A 273 14.56 -2.90 -7.49
N ASP A 274 13.22 -3.02 -7.51
CA ASP A 274 12.35 -2.60 -8.61
C ASP A 274 11.20 -1.73 -8.08
N LEU A 275 10.67 -0.86 -8.94
CA LEU A 275 9.47 -0.09 -8.63
C LEU A 275 8.22 -0.98 -8.58
N ASN A 276 8.17 -2.06 -9.32
CA ASN A 276 7.10 -3.04 -9.24
C ASN A 276 7.27 -3.93 -8.00
N VAL A 277 6.83 -3.43 -6.85
CA VAL A 277 6.96 -4.11 -5.54
C VAL A 277 6.12 -5.37 -5.48
N GLY A 278 4.97 -5.38 -6.18
CA GLY A 278 4.05 -6.48 -6.07
C GLY A 278 2.79 -6.37 -6.91
N ASN A 279 1.79 -7.11 -6.51
CA ASN A 279 0.52 -7.18 -7.22
C ASN A 279 -0.65 -6.82 -6.31
N ILE A 280 -1.65 -6.12 -6.86
CA ILE A 280 -2.99 -6.08 -6.27
C ILE A 280 -3.70 -7.37 -6.70
N GLN A 281 -3.65 -8.39 -5.86
CA GLN A 281 -4.39 -9.63 -6.13
C GLN A 281 -5.87 -9.39 -5.89
N HIS A 282 -6.69 -9.67 -6.89
CA HIS A 282 -8.13 -9.44 -6.82
C HIS A 282 -8.92 -10.66 -7.27
N GLY A 283 -9.90 -11.03 -6.45
CA GLY A 283 -10.78 -12.17 -6.66
C GLY A 283 -12.09 -11.82 -7.36
N PRO A 284 -12.92 -12.83 -7.64
CA PRO A 284 -14.24 -12.63 -8.24
C PRO A 284 -15.17 -11.86 -7.30
N ILE A 285 -16.02 -11.01 -7.86
CA ILE A 285 -17.07 -10.29 -7.14
C ILE A 285 -18.39 -11.02 -7.42
N MET A 286 -19.06 -11.54 -6.38
CA MET A 286 -20.29 -12.35 -6.54
C MET A 286 -21.41 -11.59 -7.24
N ALA A 287 -21.50 -10.27 -7.04
CA ALA A 287 -22.52 -9.44 -7.70
C ALA A 287 -22.42 -9.47 -9.23
N GLU A 288 -21.21 -9.67 -9.80
CA GLU A 288 -21.02 -9.76 -11.26
C GLU A 288 -21.68 -11.00 -11.86
N ASN A 289 -21.87 -12.07 -11.08
CA ASN A 289 -22.40 -13.35 -11.54
C ASN A 289 -23.88 -13.53 -11.23
N SER A 290 -24.49 -12.59 -10.48
CA SER A 290 -25.89 -12.68 -10.09
C SER A 290 -26.82 -12.12 -11.18
N GLU A 291 -27.55 -12.99 -11.86
CA GLU A 291 -28.53 -12.61 -12.88
C GLU A 291 -29.68 -11.75 -12.32
N SER A 292 -30.09 -11.97 -11.07
CA SER A 292 -31.12 -11.19 -10.41
C SER A 292 -30.66 -9.75 -10.15
N LEU A 293 -29.40 -9.56 -9.77
CA LEU A 293 -28.81 -8.23 -9.56
C LEU A 293 -28.58 -7.49 -10.88
N LYS A 294 -28.16 -8.19 -11.92
CA LYS A 294 -27.98 -7.58 -13.27
C LYS A 294 -29.27 -6.99 -13.82
N LYS A 295 -30.41 -7.58 -13.50
CA LYS A 295 -31.74 -7.10 -13.94
C LYS A 295 -32.22 -5.89 -13.15
N LYS A 296 -31.76 -5.70 -11.91
CA LYS A 296 -32.26 -4.66 -10.98
C LYS A 296 -31.27 -3.51 -10.75
N ALA A 297 -30.05 -3.60 -11.27
CA ALA A 297 -29.00 -2.63 -10.99
C ALA A 297 -28.18 -2.29 -12.24
N ILE A 298 -27.71 -1.06 -12.32
CA ILE A 298 -26.75 -0.65 -13.33
C ILE A 298 -25.35 -0.94 -12.78
N MET A 299 -24.58 -1.75 -13.50
CA MET A 299 -23.25 -2.18 -13.09
C MET A 299 -22.20 -1.75 -14.11
N VAL A 300 -21.09 -1.22 -13.61
CA VAL A 300 -19.90 -0.89 -14.41
C VAL A 300 -18.67 -1.35 -13.66
N LYS A 301 -17.84 -2.13 -14.32
CA LYS A 301 -16.54 -2.54 -13.79
C LYS A 301 -15.45 -1.72 -14.44
N LYS A 302 -14.53 -1.22 -13.61
CA LYS A 302 -13.27 -0.65 -14.06
C LYS A 302 -12.15 -1.27 -13.25
N ASP A 303 -11.17 -1.83 -13.95
CA ASP A 303 -10.09 -2.63 -13.36
C ASP A 303 -10.66 -3.77 -12.51
N PHE A 304 -10.39 -3.76 -11.21
CA PHE A 304 -10.90 -4.74 -10.25
C PHE A 304 -12.06 -4.21 -9.40
N ILE A 305 -12.58 -3.00 -9.68
CA ILE A 305 -13.63 -2.34 -8.89
C ILE A 305 -14.96 -2.40 -9.64
N LEU A 306 -15.98 -2.94 -9.00
CA LEU A 306 -17.36 -2.93 -9.49
C LEU A 306 -18.13 -1.77 -8.88
N VAL A 307 -18.69 -0.90 -9.71
CA VAL A 307 -19.60 0.17 -9.29
C VAL A 307 -21.02 -0.23 -9.68
N THR A 308 -21.90 -0.23 -8.70
CA THR A 308 -23.30 -0.66 -8.84
C THR A 308 -24.22 0.45 -8.39
N LYS A 309 -25.26 0.76 -9.20
CA LYS A 309 -26.32 1.68 -8.85
C LYS A 309 -27.65 0.92 -8.80
N PHE A 310 -28.37 1.00 -7.67
CA PHE A 310 -29.64 0.30 -7.43
C PHE A 310 -30.53 1.10 -6.48
N SER A 311 -31.81 0.84 -6.48
CA SER A 311 -32.77 1.42 -5.54
C SER A 311 -33.38 0.38 -4.62
N THR A 312 -33.74 0.80 -3.41
CA THR A 312 -34.58 0.05 -2.47
C THR A 312 -35.95 0.72 -2.42
N GLU A 313 -37.02 -0.06 -2.20
CA GLU A 313 -38.41 0.44 -2.26
C GLU A 313 -38.88 0.95 -0.89
N GLU A 314 -38.48 0.30 0.20
CA GLU A 314 -38.97 0.60 1.54
C GLU A 314 -37.86 0.60 2.61
N PRO A 315 -37.43 1.78 3.12
CA PRO A 315 -37.72 3.11 2.59
C PRO A 315 -37.08 3.35 1.22
N PHE A 316 -37.67 4.22 0.41
CA PHE A 316 -37.10 4.56 -0.89
C PHE A 316 -35.69 5.19 -0.70
N LYS A 317 -34.69 4.57 -1.33
CA LYS A 317 -33.34 5.12 -1.43
C LYS A 317 -32.69 4.68 -2.73
N GLU A 318 -32.01 5.60 -3.38
CA GLU A 318 -31.12 5.27 -4.49
C GLU A 318 -29.70 5.12 -3.95
N TRP A 319 -29.11 3.96 -4.21
CA TRP A 319 -27.77 3.62 -3.72
C TRP A 319 -26.75 3.57 -4.85
N THR A 320 -25.63 4.19 -4.63
CA THR A 320 -24.43 3.97 -5.42
C THR A 320 -23.39 3.26 -4.54
N LYS A 321 -22.94 2.09 -4.96
CA LYS A 321 -22.01 1.22 -4.23
C LYS A 321 -20.80 0.95 -5.10
N ALA A 322 -19.61 0.93 -4.50
CA ALA A 322 -18.42 0.32 -5.11
C ALA A 322 -17.90 -0.81 -4.22
N GLU A 323 -17.44 -1.87 -4.85
CA GLU A 323 -16.83 -3.00 -4.16
C GLU A 323 -15.68 -3.61 -4.97
N ALA A 324 -14.72 -4.17 -4.24
CA ALA A 324 -13.62 -4.94 -4.76
C ALA A 324 -13.24 -6.01 -3.73
N ASN A 325 -12.84 -7.18 -4.18
CA ASN A 325 -12.15 -8.16 -3.36
C ASN A 325 -10.69 -8.06 -3.75
N ALA A 326 -9.88 -7.33 -2.97
CA ALA A 326 -8.52 -6.99 -3.36
C ALA A 326 -7.59 -6.77 -2.16
N ILE A 327 -6.34 -7.19 -2.32
CA ILE A 327 -5.26 -6.98 -1.36
C ILE A 327 -3.95 -6.75 -2.11
N PRO A 328 -3.09 -5.81 -1.69
CA PRO A 328 -1.72 -5.73 -2.18
C PRO A 328 -0.91 -6.91 -1.63
N VAL A 329 -0.11 -7.53 -2.48
CA VAL A 329 0.79 -8.64 -2.13
C VAL A 329 2.17 -8.30 -2.66
N VAL A 330 3.16 -8.30 -1.79
CA VAL A 330 4.56 -8.08 -2.15
C VAL A 330 5.10 -9.34 -2.82
N ASN A 331 5.76 -9.20 -3.97
CA ASN A 331 6.30 -10.33 -4.71
C ASN A 331 7.58 -10.86 -4.06
N ASP A 332 8.45 -9.93 -3.62
CA ASP A 332 9.80 -10.18 -3.15
C ASP A 332 10.07 -9.45 -1.84
N PRO A 333 9.55 -9.95 -0.72
CA PRO A 333 9.74 -9.28 0.57
C PRO A 333 11.21 -9.29 1.03
N GLU A 334 12.03 -10.22 0.55
CA GLU A 334 13.44 -10.32 0.87
C GLU A 334 14.30 -9.24 0.18
N ALA A 335 13.86 -8.77 -0.99
CA ALA A 335 14.51 -7.67 -1.70
C ALA A 335 14.05 -6.28 -1.21
N MET A 336 13.15 -6.22 -0.21
CA MET A 336 12.68 -4.97 0.38
C MET A 336 13.40 -4.71 1.71
N TYR A 337 13.92 -3.49 1.87
CA TYR A 337 14.54 -3.01 3.11
C TYR A 337 13.80 -1.78 3.59
N ILE A 338 13.66 -1.62 4.89
CA ILE A 338 13.06 -0.41 5.46
C ILE A 338 13.95 0.12 6.58
N LEU A 339 14.30 1.41 6.49
CA LEU A 339 15.04 2.15 7.49
C LEU A 339 14.08 2.98 8.34
N GLN A 340 14.18 2.85 9.65
CA GLN A 340 13.51 3.73 10.62
C GLN A 340 14.44 4.88 10.98
N ALA A 341 14.06 6.09 10.60
CA ALA A 341 14.90 7.29 10.66
C ALA A 341 14.73 8.12 11.94
N ASP A 342 14.03 7.63 12.95
CA ASP A 342 13.84 8.30 14.24
C ASP A 342 14.80 7.76 15.36
N GLY A 343 15.75 6.92 14.99
CA GLY A 343 16.73 6.34 15.92
C GLY A 343 16.17 5.34 16.93
N LYS A 344 14.88 5.05 16.89
CA LYS A 344 14.22 4.13 17.83
C LYS A 344 14.25 2.70 17.33
N GLU A 345 14.08 1.76 18.25
CA GLU A 345 13.85 0.36 17.91
C GLU A 345 12.51 0.19 17.20
N TRP A 346 12.40 -0.82 16.35
CA TRP A 346 11.15 -1.18 15.71
C TRP A 346 10.12 -1.55 16.78
N PRO A 347 8.87 -1.07 16.65
CA PRO A 347 7.79 -1.47 17.55
C PRO A 347 7.62 -2.99 17.54
N SER A 348 7.39 -3.59 18.73
CA SER A 348 7.24 -5.04 18.85
C SER A 348 6.05 -5.61 18.07
N ASP A 349 4.99 -4.83 17.89
CA ASP A 349 3.81 -5.16 17.09
C ASP A 349 4.06 -5.11 15.56
N GLU A 350 5.18 -4.51 15.13
CA GLU A 350 5.64 -4.49 13.74
C GLU A 350 6.88 -5.39 13.53
N ALA A 351 7.48 -5.89 14.59
CA ALA A 351 8.74 -6.65 14.57
C ALA A 351 8.54 -8.16 14.42
N THR A 352 7.33 -8.63 14.22
CA THR A 352 7.02 -10.05 14.12
C THR A 352 7.65 -10.68 12.88
N GLU A 353 8.37 -11.75 13.12
CA GLU A 353 9.08 -12.52 12.10
C GLU A 353 8.12 -13.35 11.26
N GLY A 354 8.32 -13.32 9.94
CA GLY A 354 7.82 -14.33 9.01
C GLY A 354 6.31 -14.49 8.88
N THR A 355 5.94 -15.65 8.43
CA THR A 355 4.59 -16.08 8.08
C THR A 355 3.66 -16.32 9.28
N ASP A 356 4.21 -16.37 10.49
CA ASP A 356 3.49 -16.85 11.69
C ASP A 356 2.50 -15.84 12.27
N ASN A 357 2.46 -14.61 11.76
CA ASN A 357 1.63 -13.53 12.30
C ASN A 357 0.58 -12.97 11.33
N ILE A 358 0.18 -13.75 10.36
CA ILE A 358 -1.03 -13.46 9.59
C ILE A 358 -2.21 -13.98 10.43
N PRO A 359 -3.19 -13.13 10.80
CA PRO A 359 -4.35 -13.58 11.58
C PRO A 359 -5.01 -14.81 10.95
N ALA A 360 -5.40 -15.78 11.76
CA ALA A 360 -5.96 -17.06 11.31
C ALA A 360 -7.10 -16.89 10.29
N LYS A 361 -7.95 -15.86 10.45
CA LYS A 361 -9.02 -15.54 9.48
C LYS A 361 -8.53 -15.12 8.09
N PHE A 362 -7.29 -14.62 7.96
CA PHE A 362 -6.67 -14.32 6.68
C PHE A 362 -5.94 -15.54 6.10
N LEU A 363 -5.68 -16.56 6.94
CA LEU A 363 -5.13 -17.85 6.54
C LEU A 363 -6.22 -18.88 6.19
N GLY A 364 -7.49 -18.50 6.23
CA GLY A 364 -8.62 -19.38 5.99
C GLY A 364 -8.87 -20.41 7.11
N GLN A 365 -8.35 -20.16 8.32
CA GLN A 365 -8.68 -20.93 9.52
C GLN A 365 -9.86 -20.25 10.23
N GLU A 366 -10.91 -21.00 10.49
CA GLU A 366 -12.00 -20.54 11.35
C GLU A 366 -11.40 -20.34 12.76
N VAL A 367 -11.59 -19.14 13.30
CA VAL A 367 -11.32 -18.87 14.72
C VAL A 367 -12.46 -19.53 15.47
N GLU A 368 -12.22 -20.64 16.14
CA GLU A 368 -13.14 -21.16 17.14
C GLU A 368 -13.27 -20.08 18.23
N ASP A 369 -14.47 -19.53 18.40
CA ASP A 369 -14.80 -18.60 19.48
C ASP A 369 -14.72 -19.36 20.81
N GLU A 370 -13.56 -19.34 21.44
CA GLU A 370 -13.34 -19.89 22.79
C GLU A 370 -13.93 -19.00 23.92
N ASN A 371 -15.05 -18.35 23.74
CA ASN A 371 -15.75 -17.65 24.86
C ASN A 371 -17.24 -17.44 24.56
N LEU A 372 -17.96 -18.56 24.39
CA LEU A 372 -19.38 -18.60 24.71
C LEU A 372 -19.52 -19.54 25.90
N GLU A 373 -19.37 -19.00 27.11
CA GLU A 373 -19.91 -19.68 28.30
C GLU A 373 -21.42 -19.80 28.12
N PRO A 374 -22.01 -21.00 28.29
CA PRO A 374 -23.45 -21.14 28.27
C PRO A 374 -23.98 -20.42 29.54
N GLY A 375 -24.75 -19.35 29.34
CA GLY A 375 -25.48 -18.70 30.38
C GLY A 375 -26.39 -19.72 31.09
N ASP A 376 -26.24 -19.84 32.39
CA ASP A 376 -27.12 -20.59 33.27
C ASP A 376 -28.56 -20.06 33.10
N GLU A 377 -29.45 -20.90 32.60
CA GLU A 377 -30.89 -20.71 32.74
C GLU A 377 -31.28 -21.13 34.16
N GLU A 378 -31.72 -20.18 34.98
CA GLU A 378 -32.67 -20.37 36.07
C GLU A 378 -33.95 -19.55 35.80
#